data_b2cb64c366088bce34be234a202c5daf
#
_entry.id   b2cb64c366088bce34be234a202c5daf
#
_cell.length_a   1.000
_cell.length_b   1.000
_cell.length_c   1.000
_cell.angle_alpha   90.00
_cell.angle_beta   90.00
_cell.angle_gamma   90.00
#
_symmetry.space_group_name_H-M   'P 1'
#
loop_
_entity.id
_entity.type
_entity.pdbx_description
1 polymer ?
#
loop_
_entity_poly.entity_id
_entity_poly.type
_entity_poly.pdbx_seq_one_letter_code
_entity_poly.pdbx_strand_id
1 'polypeptide(L)'
;QDLGQKTDIDIYLDRHVVRQGRFLSLHDEVKNFPLQHWLRSMVIGCGALLVVVMMWVSVPLNMPFKFTLSWLKGAQTIEASDVRQLAQAGIRVGDTLHIRGTGMCNIHSPGTWTAQENSPFLPFDCSQIIWNDAPRLPLPESETVNKATALVQAVSRQLHPTPDDDSRVSPALRSAIQKSGMVLLDDFADIVLKTKDLCAAADDCVRLKNALVNLGNTRDWDALVKRANSGKLDGVNVLLRPVSAESLDNLVDTSTAPFILRETARAAQSLNSPAPGGFLITSDEGSDLVSQPYPSTSLYDYPAREQWDEFQRLAGMLMHTPFRAEGIVTNVFTDANGTQHVNLHRMPDSSGLWHYIETTLLMLAMIVCAIYNGVQALRRYQRHRERLADIQKYYESCINPVLLPAADNFKSDFPTN
;
A
#
# COMPACT_ATOMS: atom_id res chain seq x y z
N GLN A 1 -23.11 -22.09 -80.37
CA GLN A 1 -24.08 -23.01 -79.73
C GLN A 1 -25.12 -23.38 -80.80
N ASP A 2 -25.35 -24.67 -80.96
CA ASP A 2 -26.35 -25.12 -81.88
C ASP A 2 -27.76 -24.78 -81.34
N LEU A 3 -28.57 -24.18 -82.22
CA LEU A 3 -29.94 -23.81 -81.91
C LEU A 3 -30.74 -25.09 -81.56
N GLY A 4 -31.31 -25.11 -80.32
CA GLY A 4 -32.15 -26.24 -79.86
C GLY A 4 -31.55 -27.10 -78.74
N GLN A 5 -30.32 -26.89 -78.33
CA GLN A 5 -29.77 -27.58 -77.18
C GLN A 5 -30.33 -27.01 -75.87
N LYS A 6 -30.77 -27.86 -74.96
CA LYS A 6 -31.15 -27.46 -73.59
C LYS A 6 -29.89 -27.13 -72.81
N THR A 7 -29.83 -25.95 -72.24
CA THR A 7 -28.76 -25.47 -71.44
C THR A 7 -29.31 -24.95 -70.11
N ASP A 8 -28.62 -25.24 -69.01
CA ASP A 8 -28.96 -24.67 -67.72
C ASP A 8 -28.51 -23.18 -67.65
N ILE A 9 -29.40 -22.32 -67.22
CA ILE A 9 -29.18 -20.87 -67.18
C ILE A 9 -29.32 -20.43 -65.70
N ASP A 10 -28.24 -19.84 -65.09
CA ASP A 10 -28.33 -19.19 -63.84
C ASP A 10 -28.62 -17.70 -64.04
N ILE A 11 -29.60 -17.15 -63.32
CA ILE A 11 -30.07 -15.78 -63.46
C ILE A 11 -29.73 -14.98 -62.17
N TYR A 12 -29.11 -13.84 -62.40
CA TYR A 12 -28.80 -12.90 -61.29
C TYR A 12 -29.86 -11.81 -61.22
N LEU A 13 -30.41 -11.58 -60.01
CA LEU A 13 -31.49 -10.62 -59.75
C LEU A 13 -32.66 -10.72 -60.65
N ASP A 14 -33.08 -11.97 -61.04
CA ASP A 14 -34.22 -12.30 -61.94
C ASP A 14 -34.14 -11.68 -63.33
N ARG A 15 -33.02 -11.07 -63.73
CA ARG A 15 -32.88 -10.37 -65.02
C ARG A 15 -31.63 -10.68 -65.80
N HIS A 16 -30.57 -11.16 -65.14
CA HIS A 16 -29.27 -11.33 -65.77
C HIS A 16 -28.83 -12.79 -65.79
N VAL A 17 -28.56 -13.32 -66.93
CA VAL A 17 -27.99 -14.65 -67.07
C VAL A 17 -26.53 -14.62 -66.62
N VAL A 18 -26.28 -15.31 -65.56
CA VAL A 18 -24.96 -15.31 -64.89
C VAL A 18 -24.15 -16.51 -65.31
N ARG A 19 -24.83 -17.55 -65.74
CA ARG A 19 -24.23 -18.78 -66.26
C ARG A 19 -25.13 -19.40 -67.38
N GLN A 20 -24.50 -19.84 -68.42
CA GLN A 20 -25.14 -20.61 -69.45
C GLN A 20 -24.30 -21.86 -69.71
N GLY A 21 -24.77 -23.02 -69.26
CA GLY A 21 -24.04 -24.27 -69.35
C GLY A 21 -22.63 -24.23 -68.81
N ARG A 22 -21.61 -24.38 -69.68
CA ARG A 22 -20.20 -24.32 -69.29
C ARG A 22 -19.58 -22.91 -69.41
N PHE A 23 -20.33 -21.94 -69.85
CA PHE A 23 -19.79 -20.55 -69.93
C PHE A 23 -19.79 -19.82 -68.62
N LEU A 24 -18.81 -18.95 -68.47
CA LEU A 24 -18.51 -18.26 -67.27
C LEU A 24 -19.71 -17.50 -66.68
N SER A 25 -20.04 -17.78 -65.45
CA SER A 25 -20.98 -17.01 -64.68
C SER A 25 -20.28 -16.20 -63.62
N LEU A 26 -20.93 -15.19 -63.07
CA LEU A 26 -20.45 -14.47 -61.88
C LEU A 26 -20.09 -15.46 -60.76
N HIS A 27 -20.90 -16.52 -60.62
CA HIS A 27 -20.68 -17.56 -59.64
C HIS A 27 -19.40 -18.37 -59.88
N ASP A 28 -19.17 -18.79 -61.12
CA ASP A 28 -17.98 -19.52 -61.51
C ASP A 28 -16.73 -18.66 -61.47
N GLU A 29 -16.85 -17.39 -61.79
CA GLU A 29 -15.74 -16.45 -61.66
C GLU A 29 -15.35 -16.22 -60.23
N VAL A 30 -16.31 -16.06 -59.32
CA VAL A 30 -16.06 -15.96 -57.89
C VAL A 30 -15.49 -17.27 -57.32
N LYS A 31 -15.92 -18.44 -57.83
CA LYS A 31 -15.43 -19.76 -57.40
C LYS A 31 -14.04 -20.10 -57.97
N ASN A 32 -13.77 -19.79 -59.22
CA ASN A 32 -12.50 -20.06 -59.87
C ASN A 32 -11.38 -19.11 -59.49
N PHE A 33 -11.74 -17.90 -59.06
CA PHE A 33 -10.82 -16.94 -58.46
C PHE A 33 -11.22 -16.72 -57.01
N PRO A 34 -10.81 -17.65 -56.12
CA PRO A 34 -11.20 -17.57 -54.73
C PRO A 34 -10.77 -16.21 -54.18
N LEU A 35 -11.75 -15.53 -53.62
CA LEU A 35 -11.55 -14.28 -52.93
C LEU A 35 -10.41 -14.46 -51.96
N GLN A 36 -9.42 -13.55 -52.04
CA GLN A 36 -8.31 -13.59 -51.11
C GLN A 36 -8.89 -13.72 -49.72
N HIS A 37 -8.41 -14.70 -48.93
CA HIS A 37 -8.96 -15.05 -47.62
C HIS A 37 -8.78 -13.90 -46.60
N TRP A 38 -9.52 -12.82 -46.77
CA TRP A 38 -9.51 -11.67 -45.86
C TRP A 38 -10.01 -12.06 -44.46
N LEU A 39 -10.99 -12.97 -44.40
CA LEU A 39 -11.50 -13.55 -43.17
C LEU A 39 -10.40 -14.23 -42.37
N ARG A 40 -9.49 -14.98 -42.97
CA ARG A 40 -8.37 -15.61 -42.30
C ARG A 40 -7.44 -14.58 -41.65
N SER A 41 -7.10 -13.51 -42.35
CA SER A 41 -6.30 -12.44 -41.81
C SER A 41 -7.03 -11.69 -40.70
N MET A 42 -8.33 -11.49 -40.84
CA MET A 42 -9.15 -10.86 -39.79
C MET A 42 -9.16 -11.71 -38.49
N VAL A 43 -9.40 -13.01 -38.61
CA VAL A 43 -9.42 -13.92 -37.44
C VAL A 43 -8.07 -13.95 -36.74
N ILE A 44 -6.96 -14.02 -37.50
CA ILE A 44 -5.62 -14.00 -36.93
C ILE A 44 -5.36 -12.64 -36.20
N GLY A 45 -5.73 -11.52 -36.86
CA GLY A 45 -5.56 -10.18 -36.26
C GLY A 45 -6.39 -9.98 -34.99
N CYS A 46 -7.66 -10.41 -35.01
CA CYS A 46 -8.52 -10.36 -33.82
C CYS A 46 -8.03 -11.30 -32.71
N GLY A 47 -7.55 -12.49 -33.06
CA GLY A 47 -6.95 -13.41 -32.09
C GLY A 47 -5.71 -12.83 -31.44
N ALA A 48 -4.82 -12.21 -32.20
CA ALA A 48 -3.64 -11.53 -31.68
C ALA A 48 -4.02 -10.35 -30.76
N LEU A 49 -5.01 -9.55 -31.14
CA LEU A 49 -5.52 -8.45 -30.32
C LEU A 49 -6.11 -8.96 -29.00
N LEU A 50 -6.88 -10.05 -29.05
CA LEU A 50 -7.46 -10.66 -27.84
C LEU A 50 -6.38 -11.15 -26.88
N VAL A 51 -5.31 -11.75 -27.39
CA VAL A 51 -4.16 -12.15 -26.55
C VAL A 51 -3.51 -10.93 -25.90
N VAL A 52 -3.32 -9.82 -26.63
CA VAL A 52 -2.79 -8.57 -26.08
C VAL A 52 -3.69 -8.04 -24.97
N VAL A 53 -5.01 -8.03 -25.16
CA VAL A 53 -5.97 -7.59 -24.13
C VAL A 53 -5.94 -8.52 -22.92
N MET A 54 -5.87 -9.82 -23.10
CA MET A 54 -5.76 -10.77 -22.01
C MET A 54 -4.45 -10.56 -21.21
N MET A 55 -3.34 -10.36 -21.90
CA MET A 55 -2.07 -10.05 -21.24
C MET A 55 -2.15 -8.72 -20.45
N TRP A 56 -2.83 -7.71 -21.00
CA TRP A 56 -3.03 -6.42 -20.35
C TRP A 56 -3.83 -6.53 -19.05
N VAL A 57 -4.84 -7.40 -19.02
CA VAL A 57 -5.69 -7.59 -17.82
C VAL A 57 -5.01 -8.51 -16.80
N SER A 58 -4.25 -9.51 -17.24
CA SER A 58 -3.69 -10.55 -16.36
C SER A 58 -2.33 -10.20 -15.78
N VAL A 59 -1.57 -9.33 -16.41
CA VAL A 59 -0.20 -8.96 -15.99
C VAL A 59 -0.11 -7.44 -15.88
N PRO A 60 0.46 -6.88 -14.80
CA PRO A 60 0.74 -5.45 -14.72
C PRO A 60 1.85 -5.07 -15.72
N LEU A 61 1.47 -4.91 -16.99
CA LEU A 61 2.38 -4.70 -18.13
C LEU A 61 3.27 -3.46 -18.01
N ASN A 62 2.95 -2.57 -17.08
CA ASN A 62 3.74 -1.39 -16.81
C ASN A 62 5.19 -1.73 -16.38
N MET A 63 5.36 -2.80 -15.61
CA MET A 63 6.66 -3.24 -15.10
C MET A 63 7.56 -3.89 -16.16
N PRO A 64 7.13 -4.94 -16.89
CA PRO A 64 7.93 -5.55 -17.95
C PRO A 64 8.36 -4.55 -19.01
N PHE A 65 7.45 -3.63 -19.40
CA PHE A 65 7.75 -2.61 -20.41
C PHE A 65 8.77 -1.58 -19.91
N LYS A 66 8.59 -1.02 -18.71
CA LYS A 66 9.53 -0.06 -18.10
C LYS A 66 10.90 -0.69 -17.92
N PHE A 67 10.94 -1.93 -17.44
CA PHE A 67 12.19 -2.66 -17.25
C PHE A 67 12.93 -2.89 -18.57
N THR A 68 12.25 -3.41 -19.59
CA THR A 68 12.87 -3.69 -20.90
C THR A 68 13.36 -2.39 -21.58
N LEU A 69 12.58 -1.31 -21.47
CA LEU A 69 12.95 0.00 -22.01
C LEU A 69 14.16 0.59 -21.28
N SER A 70 14.22 0.43 -19.99
CA SER A 70 15.34 0.88 -19.16
C SER A 70 16.61 0.10 -19.48
N TRP A 71 16.51 -1.21 -19.57
CA TRP A 71 17.62 -2.08 -19.96
C TRP A 71 18.18 -1.69 -21.34
N LEU A 72 17.32 -1.38 -22.31
CA LEU A 72 17.74 -0.89 -23.63
C LEU A 72 18.40 0.48 -23.59
N LYS A 73 18.04 1.34 -22.62
CA LYS A 73 18.63 2.69 -22.45
C LYS A 73 19.92 2.68 -21.64
N GLY A 74 20.37 1.53 -21.15
CA GLY A 74 21.56 1.41 -20.30
C GLY A 74 21.28 1.80 -18.86
N ALA A 75 20.44 1.02 -18.15
CA ALA A 75 20.18 1.17 -16.73
C ALA A 75 21.49 1.07 -15.92
N GLN A 76 21.65 1.98 -14.97
CA GLN A 76 22.80 2.03 -14.08
C GLN A 76 22.50 1.27 -12.80
N THR A 77 23.53 0.63 -12.25
CA THR A 77 23.48 0.10 -10.88
C THR A 77 24.10 1.14 -9.97
N ILE A 78 23.32 1.62 -9.00
CA ILE A 78 23.71 2.63 -8.04
C ILE A 78 23.84 1.98 -6.68
N GLU A 79 25.02 2.01 -6.10
CA GLU A 79 25.27 1.60 -4.72
C GLU A 79 25.42 2.84 -3.85
N ALA A 80 24.65 2.94 -2.78
CA ALA A 80 24.72 4.08 -1.87
C ALA A 80 24.62 3.62 -0.40
N SER A 81 25.51 4.16 0.40
CA SER A 81 25.51 4.03 1.86
C SER A 81 25.26 5.37 2.57
N ASP A 82 25.16 6.44 1.81
CA ASP A 82 24.94 7.80 2.30
C ASP A 82 23.95 8.54 1.39
N VAL A 83 23.11 9.38 2.00
CA VAL A 83 22.09 10.21 1.34
C VAL A 83 22.71 11.07 0.24
N ARG A 84 23.88 11.64 0.50
CA ARG A 84 24.59 12.50 -0.47
C ARG A 84 25.06 11.74 -1.70
N GLN A 85 25.52 10.51 -1.53
CA GLN A 85 25.92 9.66 -2.66
C GLN A 85 24.72 9.39 -3.56
N LEU A 86 23.56 9.08 -2.96
CA LEU A 86 22.35 8.83 -3.72
C LEU A 86 21.85 10.09 -4.44
N ALA A 87 21.90 11.25 -3.79
CA ALA A 87 21.52 12.53 -4.39
C ALA A 87 22.40 12.92 -5.59
N GLN A 88 23.71 12.62 -5.53
CA GLN A 88 24.65 12.90 -6.61
C GLN A 88 24.52 11.94 -7.79
N ALA A 89 24.05 10.71 -7.56
CA ALA A 89 23.92 9.69 -8.58
C ALA A 89 22.84 9.98 -9.63
N GLY A 90 21.84 10.83 -9.32
CA GLY A 90 20.81 11.24 -10.26
C GLY A 90 19.89 10.08 -10.67
N ILE A 91 19.16 9.55 -9.74
CA ILE A 91 18.27 8.36 -9.89
C ILE A 91 17.28 8.54 -11.04
N ARG A 92 17.12 7.50 -11.86
CA ARG A 92 16.15 7.44 -12.96
C ARG A 92 15.29 6.21 -12.85
N VAL A 93 14.08 6.30 -13.39
CA VAL A 93 13.20 5.13 -13.51
C VAL A 93 13.90 4.06 -14.33
N GLY A 94 14.03 2.88 -13.75
CA GLY A 94 14.66 1.70 -14.29
C GLY A 94 16.10 1.44 -13.84
N ASP A 95 16.71 2.37 -13.10
CA ASP A 95 18.00 2.12 -12.46
C ASP A 95 17.84 1.05 -11.37
N THR A 96 18.89 0.30 -11.13
CA THR A 96 18.95 -0.67 -10.03
C THR A 96 19.62 -0.02 -8.83
N LEU A 97 18.96 -0.04 -7.68
CA LEU A 97 19.49 0.52 -6.45
C LEU A 97 19.91 -0.60 -5.48
N HIS A 98 21.06 -0.39 -4.85
CA HIS A 98 21.54 -1.16 -3.70
C HIS A 98 21.87 -0.17 -2.59
N ILE A 99 20.92 0.06 -1.71
CA ILE A 99 21.04 1.03 -0.63
C ILE A 99 21.16 0.30 0.71
N ARG A 100 22.07 0.75 1.55
CA ARG A 100 22.20 0.32 2.94
C ARG A 100 22.37 1.54 3.81
N GLY A 101 21.58 1.65 4.85
CA GLY A 101 21.67 2.81 5.72
C GLY A 101 20.84 2.64 6.99
N THR A 102 20.76 3.74 7.72
CA THR A 102 19.85 3.86 8.86
C THR A 102 18.88 4.98 8.55
N GLY A 103 17.61 4.68 8.56
CA GLY A 103 16.53 5.60 8.26
C GLY A 103 15.43 5.58 9.31
N MET A 104 14.38 6.30 9.06
CA MET A 104 13.18 6.36 9.88
C MET A 104 12.02 5.72 9.12
N CYS A 105 11.27 4.83 9.76
CA CYS A 105 10.05 4.32 9.17
C CYS A 105 9.03 5.45 8.97
N ASN A 106 8.39 5.50 7.81
CA ASN A 106 7.35 6.49 7.55
C ASN A 106 6.05 6.09 8.24
N ILE A 107 5.70 6.86 9.26
CA ILE A 107 4.54 6.60 10.12
C ILE A 107 3.20 6.92 9.41
N HIS A 108 3.25 7.58 8.26
CA HIS A 108 2.06 7.94 7.47
C HIS A 108 1.55 6.78 6.59
N SER A 109 2.19 5.61 6.63
CA SER A 109 1.63 4.43 5.96
C SER A 109 0.25 4.11 6.52
N PRO A 110 -0.77 3.92 5.66
CA PRO A 110 -2.11 3.56 6.12
C PRO A 110 -2.04 2.32 6.99
N GLY A 111 -2.34 2.46 8.27
CA GLY A 111 -2.37 1.37 9.23
C GLY A 111 -1.33 1.42 10.36
N THR A 112 -0.29 2.27 10.30
CA THR A 112 0.79 2.21 11.30
C THR A 112 0.56 3.03 12.55
N TRP A 113 -0.01 4.24 12.47
CA TRP A 113 -0.21 5.11 13.64
C TRP A 113 -1.55 5.85 13.62
N THR A 114 -2.50 5.42 12.82
CA THR A 114 -3.82 6.02 12.85
C THR A 114 -4.49 5.65 14.17
N ALA A 115 -4.79 6.68 14.96
CA ALA A 115 -5.71 6.60 16.07
C ALA A 115 -7.10 6.23 15.54
N GLN A 116 -7.32 4.96 15.20
CA GLN A 116 -8.67 4.45 15.17
C GLN A 116 -9.17 4.41 16.61
N GLU A 117 -10.39 4.86 16.85
CA GLU A 117 -11.01 5.00 18.18
C GLU A 117 -10.84 3.80 19.12
N ASN A 118 -10.48 2.63 18.60
CA ASN A 118 -10.33 1.39 19.37
C ASN A 118 -8.95 0.71 19.29
N SER A 119 -7.99 1.23 18.53
CA SER A 119 -6.64 0.68 18.45
C SER A 119 -5.64 1.67 17.86
N PRO A 120 -5.03 2.56 18.66
CA PRO A 120 -4.13 3.59 18.17
C PRO A 120 -2.78 3.09 17.65
N PHE A 121 -2.39 1.85 17.93
CA PHE A 121 -1.05 1.38 17.60
C PHE A 121 -1.11 -0.04 17.03
N LEU A 122 -1.31 -0.12 15.72
CA LEU A 122 -1.05 -1.36 14.99
C LEU A 122 0.48 -1.63 14.95
N PRO A 123 0.91 -2.88 14.77
CA PRO A 123 2.32 -3.18 14.56
C PRO A 123 2.84 -2.35 13.37
N PHE A 124 4.04 -1.79 13.53
CA PHE A 124 4.65 -0.91 12.55
C PHE A 124 4.90 -1.64 11.23
N ASP A 125 4.50 -1.02 10.15
CA ASP A 125 4.90 -1.43 8.81
C ASP A 125 5.92 -0.43 8.26
N CYS A 126 7.18 -0.84 8.18
CA CYS A 126 8.25 -0.04 7.59
C CYS A 126 8.40 -0.29 6.09
N SER A 127 7.30 -0.38 5.36
CA SER A 127 7.30 -0.45 3.91
C SER A 127 7.84 0.83 3.25
N GLN A 128 7.93 1.90 4.03
CA GLN A 128 8.43 3.19 3.60
C GLN A 128 9.48 3.70 4.60
N ILE A 129 10.66 4.02 4.09
CA ILE A 129 11.77 4.54 4.89
C ILE A 129 12.09 5.96 4.46
N ILE A 130 12.09 6.88 5.41
CA ILE A 130 12.62 8.23 5.25
C ILE A 130 14.12 8.18 5.53
N TRP A 131 14.89 8.57 4.52
CA TRP A 131 16.34 8.61 4.59
C TRP A 131 16.87 9.99 4.24
N ASN A 132 17.26 10.73 5.27
CA ASN A 132 17.75 12.10 5.13
C ASN A 132 18.96 12.33 6.05
N ASP A 133 19.71 13.41 5.80
CA ASP A 133 20.84 13.86 6.63
C ASP A 133 20.38 14.68 7.84
N ALA A 134 19.07 14.78 8.09
CA ALA A 134 18.55 15.56 9.21
C ALA A 134 18.99 14.96 10.56
N PRO A 135 19.24 15.81 11.56
CA PRO A 135 19.50 15.32 12.91
C PRO A 135 18.32 14.48 13.38
N ARG A 136 18.64 13.42 14.10
CA ARG A 136 17.64 12.49 14.64
C ARG A 136 16.67 13.25 15.52
N LEU A 137 15.37 13.00 15.32
CA LEU A 137 14.36 13.53 16.24
C LEU A 137 14.64 13.01 17.65
N PRO A 138 14.61 13.86 18.67
CA PRO A 138 14.74 13.42 20.05
C PRO A 138 13.57 12.48 20.39
N LEU A 139 13.84 11.49 21.24
CA LEU A 139 12.77 10.68 21.80
C LEU A 139 11.75 11.58 22.51
N PRO A 140 10.46 11.35 22.35
CA PRO A 140 9.45 12.12 23.03
C PRO A 140 9.61 12.02 24.55
N GLU A 141 9.58 13.15 25.22
CA GLU A 141 9.57 13.25 26.68
C GLU A 141 8.24 13.82 27.15
N SER A 142 7.71 13.30 28.24
CA SER A 142 6.49 13.82 28.85
C SER A 142 6.67 13.95 30.36
N GLU A 143 6.56 15.18 30.84
CA GLU A 143 6.59 15.46 32.29
C GLU A 143 5.41 14.79 33.02
N THR A 144 4.26 14.69 32.36
CA THR A 144 3.07 14.03 32.91
C THR A 144 3.30 12.53 33.09
N VAL A 145 3.91 11.87 32.11
CA VAL A 145 4.26 10.44 32.21
C VAL A 145 5.31 10.24 33.29
N ASN A 146 6.32 11.08 33.36
CA ASN A 146 7.34 11.01 34.42
C ASN A 146 6.71 11.10 35.82
N LYS A 147 5.74 12.01 36.02
CA LYS A 147 4.98 12.13 37.26
C LYS A 147 4.12 10.90 37.54
N ALA A 148 3.44 10.37 36.52
CA ALA A 148 2.62 9.16 36.65
C ALA A 148 3.49 7.95 37.03
N THR A 149 4.59 7.75 36.32
CA THR A 149 5.54 6.66 36.59
C THR A 149 6.18 6.79 37.98
N ALA A 150 6.53 8.01 38.40
CA ALA A 150 7.07 8.26 39.73
C ALA A 150 6.07 7.91 40.84
N LEU A 151 4.77 8.15 40.62
CA LEU A 151 3.72 7.75 41.56
C LEU A 151 3.56 6.23 41.62
N VAL A 152 3.47 5.57 40.46
CA VAL A 152 3.35 4.12 40.38
C VAL A 152 4.54 3.44 41.04
N GLN A 153 5.76 3.89 40.76
CA GLN A 153 6.96 3.35 41.38
C GLN A 153 7.02 3.58 42.91
N ALA A 154 6.56 4.74 43.38
CA ALA A 154 6.51 5.01 44.83
C ALA A 154 5.54 4.08 45.56
N VAL A 155 4.36 3.84 44.96
CA VAL A 155 3.39 2.93 45.55
C VAL A 155 3.87 1.47 45.42
N SER A 156 4.36 1.05 44.26
CA SER A 156 4.85 -0.31 44.07
C SER A 156 6.01 -0.67 44.99
N ARG A 157 7.01 0.23 45.19
CA ARG A 157 8.11 0.01 46.12
C ARG A 157 7.63 -0.19 47.57
N GLN A 158 6.62 0.55 47.98
CA GLN A 158 6.10 0.44 49.37
C GLN A 158 5.19 -0.78 49.54
N LEU A 159 4.43 -1.17 48.49
CA LEU A 159 3.57 -2.34 48.55
C LEU A 159 4.34 -3.66 48.37
N HIS A 160 5.42 -3.61 47.55
CA HIS A 160 6.23 -4.79 47.19
C HIS A 160 7.72 -4.51 47.51
N PRO A 161 8.10 -4.29 48.80
CA PRO A 161 9.46 -3.93 49.14
C PRO A 161 10.43 -5.07 48.81
N THR A 162 11.53 -4.71 48.15
CA THR A 162 12.67 -5.61 47.95
C THR A 162 13.63 -5.52 49.16
N PRO A 163 14.53 -6.53 49.35
CA PRO A 163 15.49 -6.51 50.47
C PRO A 163 16.42 -5.30 50.44
N ASP A 164 16.67 -4.72 49.25
CA ASP A 164 17.59 -3.60 49.05
C ASP A 164 16.90 -2.22 49.10
N ASP A 165 15.58 -2.18 49.31
CA ASP A 165 14.85 -0.92 49.39
C ASP A 165 15.22 -0.14 50.64
N ASP A 166 15.55 1.14 50.44
CA ASP A 166 15.90 2.12 51.49
C ASP A 166 14.64 2.48 52.28
N SER A 167 14.41 1.78 53.37
CA SER A 167 13.21 1.89 54.18
C SER A 167 13.54 2.62 55.47
N ARG A 168 12.65 3.52 55.87
CA ARG A 168 12.75 4.25 57.15
C ARG A 168 12.48 3.35 58.39
N VAL A 169 12.05 2.14 58.15
CA VAL A 169 11.68 1.17 59.21
C VAL A 169 12.74 0.10 59.35
N SER A 170 13.05 -0.27 60.60
CA SER A 170 14.04 -1.30 60.86
C SER A 170 13.68 -2.64 60.19
N PRO A 171 14.68 -3.39 59.68
CA PRO A 171 14.43 -4.68 59.03
C PRO A 171 13.66 -5.69 59.91
N ALA A 172 13.89 -5.66 61.24
CA ALA A 172 13.20 -6.53 62.18
C ALA A 172 11.71 -6.21 62.26
N LEU A 173 11.34 -4.92 62.28
CA LEU A 173 9.94 -4.50 62.33
C LEU A 173 9.22 -4.80 60.99
N ARG A 174 9.90 -4.56 59.88
CA ARG A 174 9.37 -4.91 58.55
C ARG A 174 9.09 -6.41 58.45
N SER A 175 10.03 -7.25 58.85
CA SER A 175 9.85 -8.70 58.90
C SER A 175 8.68 -9.15 59.78
N ALA A 176 8.49 -8.50 60.92
CA ALA A 176 7.39 -8.79 61.83
C ALA A 176 6.02 -8.41 61.20
N ILE A 177 5.95 -7.27 60.52
CA ILE A 177 4.73 -6.82 59.84
C ILE A 177 4.41 -7.76 58.67
N GLN A 178 5.38 -8.16 57.86
CA GLN A 178 5.18 -9.12 56.79
C GLN A 178 4.68 -10.50 57.30
N LYS A 179 5.24 -10.97 58.43
CA LYS A 179 4.78 -12.20 59.10
C LYS A 179 3.34 -12.08 59.58
N SER A 180 2.87 -10.88 59.90
CA SER A 180 1.46 -10.65 60.30
C SER A 180 0.49 -10.63 59.09
N GLY A 181 1.00 -10.71 57.88
CA GLY A 181 0.21 -10.62 56.64
C GLY A 181 -0.26 -9.19 56.31
N MET A 182 0.34 -8.19 56.96
CA MET A 182 0.04 -6.75 56.72
C MET A 182 1.07 -6.15 55.76
N VAL A 183 0.70 -5.12 55.02
CA VAL A 183 1.56 -4.33 54.14
C VAL A 183 1.78 -2.95 54.77
N LEU A 184 3.03 -2.52 54.82
CA LEU A 184 3.41 -1.25 55.42
C LEU A 184 3.69 -0.21 54.34
N LEU A 185 2.99 0.94 54.41
CA LEU A 185 3.40 2.16 53.70
C LEU A 185 4.25 3.00 54.66
N ASP A 186 5.55 3.03 54.46
CA ASP A 186 6.50 3.71 55.36
C ASP A 186 6.76 5.16 54.95
N ASP A 187 6.44 5.57 53.73
CA ASP A 187 6.48 6.95 53.23
C ASP A 187 5.17 7.39 52.56
N PHE A 188 4.11 7.45 53.35
CA PHE A 188 2.83 7.88 52.87
C PHE A 188 2.81 9.34 52.37
N ALA A 189 3.69 10.19 52.95
CA ALA A 189 3.85 11.59 52.50
C ALA A 189 4.30 11.68 51.04
N ASP A 190 5.25 10.85 50.61
CA ASP A 190 5.75 10.82 49.24
C ASP A 190 4.64 10.45 48.23
N ILE A 191 3.82 9.46 48.57
CA ILE A 191 2.66 9.09 47.72
C ILE A 191 1.70 10.25 47.57
N VAL A 192 1.39 10.97 48.66
CA VAL A 192 0.48 12.13 48.63
C VAL A 192 1.05 13.26 47.79
N LEU A 193 2.33 13.58 47.89
CA LEU A 193 2.98 14.64 47.14
C LEU A 193 3.09 14.32 45.69
N LYS A 194 3.47 13.11 45.30
CA LYS A 194 3.48 12.66 43.89
C LYS A 194 2.10 12.65 43.27
N THR A 195 1.08 12.25 44.03
CA THR A 195 -0.31 12.35 43.59
C THR A 195 -0.73 13.81 43.36
N LYS A 196 -0.35 14.72 44.23
CA LYS A 196 -0.60 16.16 44.06
C LYS A 196 0.02 16.66 42.77
N ASP A 197 1.29 16.31 42.50
CA ASP A 197 2.04 16.79 41.34
C ASP A 197 1.47 16.23 40.04
N LEU A 198 1.01 14.97 40.02
CA LEU A 198 0.33 14.38 38.88
C LEU A 198 -1.05 15.04 38.65
N CYS A 199 -1.82 15.23 39.72
CA CYS A 199 -3.20 15.70 39.68
C CYS A 199 -3.35 17.22 39.63
N ALA A 200 -2.26 17.97 39.56
CA ALA A 200 -2.29 19.44 39.48
C ALA A 200 -2.90 19.93 38.15
N ALA A 201 -2.86 19.08 37.11
CA ALA A 201 -3.29 19.40 35.76
C ALA A 201 -4.54 18.63 35.30
N ALA A 202 -5.24 17.85 36.15
CA ALA A 202 -6.26 16.95 35.68
C ALA A 202 -7.42 16.73 36.66
N ASP A 203 -8.63 16.80 36.12
CA ASP A 203 -9.89 16.59 36.85
C ASP A 203 -10.17 15.11 37.20
N ASP A 204 -9.48 14.18 36.57
CA ASP A 204 -9.76 12.73 36.69
C ASP A 204 -9.18 12.04 37.94
N CYS A 205 -8.50 12.78 38.81
CA CYS A 205 -7.87 12.24 40.02
C CYS A 205 -8.81 12.12 41.24
N VAL A 206 -10.09 12.36 41.12
CA VAL A 206 -11.02 12.43 42.26
C VAL A 206 -11.01 11.13 43.08
N ARG A 207 -11.05 9.99 42.42
CA ARG A 207 -11.06 8.66 43.07
C ARG A 207 -9.78 8.43 43.89
N LEU A 208 -8.63 8.71 43.28
CA LEU A 208 -7.32 8.53 43.90
C LEU A 208 -7.15 9.49 45.13
N LYS A 209 -7.52 10.77 44.94
CA LYS A 209 -7.50 11.75 46.05
C LYS A 209 -8.37 11.29 47.21
N ASN A 210 -9.59 10.84 46.95
CA ASN A 210 -10.51 10.37 48.00
C ASN A 210 -9.98 9.13 48.71
N ALA A 211 -9.37 8.19 48.00
CA ALA A 211 -8.77 7.02 48.63
C ALA A 211 -7.61 7.40 49.57
N LEU A 212 -6.74 8.31 49.14
CA LEU A 212 -5.62 8.78 50.00
C LEU A 212 -6.09 9.62 51.19
N VAL A 213 -7.14 10.42 51.02
CA VAL A 213 -7.79 11.17 52.13
C VAL A 213 -8.31 10.19 53.19
N ASN A 214 -8.98 9.12 52.77
CA ASN A 214 -9.44 8.07 53.66
C ASN A 214 -8.30 7.35 54.40
N LEU A 215 -7.22 7.00 53.68
CA LEU A 215 -6.06 6.34 54.23
C LEU A 215 -5.32 7.25 55.21
N GLY A 216 -5.23 8.56 54.90
CA GLY A 216 -4.60 9.57 55.78
C GLY A 216 -5.47 10.04 56.93
N ASN A 217 -6.69 9.51 57.06
CA ASN A 217 -7.68 9.91 58.08
C ASN A 217 -7.81 11.44 58.20
N THR A 218 -8.02 12.10 57.06
CA THR A 218 -8.16 13.57 56.97
C THR A 218 -9.53 13.94 56.45
N ARG A 219 -9.94 15.20 56.61
CA ARG A 219 -11.26 15.68 56.18
C ARG A 219 -11.38 15.88 54.67
N ASP A 220 -10.29 16.35 54.08
CA ASP A 220 -10.24 16.68 52.66
C ASP A 220 -8.83 16.58 52.10
N TRP A 221 -8.71 16.70 50.77
CA TRP A 221 -7.46 16.62 50.06
C TRP A 221 -6.46 17.73 50.43
N ASP A 222 -6.94 18.97 50.56
CA ASP A 222 -6.07 20.12 50.86
C ASP A 222 -5.45 20.03 52.27
N ALA A 223 -6.23 19.55 53.22
CA ALA A 223 -5.73 19.26 54.57
C ALA A 223 -4.67 18.14 54.55
N LEU A 224 -4.87 17.10 53.73
CA LEU A 224 -3.88 16.03 53.57
C LEU A 224 -2.57 16.56 52.96
N VAL A 225 -2.67 17.29 51.84
CA VAL A 225 -1.51 17.92 51.18
C VAL A 225 -0.79 18.90 52.10
N LYS A 226 -1.50 19.71 52.90
CA LYS A 226 -0.90 20.63 53.86
C LYS A 226 -0.13 19.87 54.94
N ARG A 227 -0.65 18.74 55.41
CA ARG A 227 0.06 17.88 56.41
C ARG A 227 1.31 17.27 55.78
N ALA A 228 1.25 16.80 54.51
CA ALA A 228 2.41 16.26 53.83
C ALA A 228 3.50 17.33 53.64
N ASN A 229 3.13 18.51 53.09
CA ASN A 229 4.09 19.61 52.88
C ASN A 229 4.72 20.17 54.20
N SER A 230 4.04 20.02 55.32
CA SER A 230 4.54 20.50 56.62
C SER A 230 5.39 19.47 57.36
N GLY A 231 5.68 18.33 56.78
CA GLY A 231 6.40 17.22 57.44
C GLY A 231 5.59 16.51 58.53
N LYS A 232 4.31 16.85 58.73
CA LYS A 232 3.47 16.21 59.73
C LYS A 232 3.03 14.79 59.41
N LEU A 233 3.30 14.35 58.18
CA LEU A 233 3.14 12.96 57.76
C LEU A 233 4.47 12.20 57.69
N ASP A 234 5.60 12.87 57.94
CA ASP A 234 6.88 12.19 58.00
C ASP A 234 6.91 11.21 59.19
N GLY A 235 7.23 9.94 58.85
CA GLY A 235 7.20 8.84 59.81
C GLY A 235 5.78 8.32 60.17
N VAL A 236 4.74 8.80 59.51
CA VAL A 236 3.40 8.22 59.64
C VAL A 236 3.36 6.95 58.78
N ASN A 237 3.36 5.82 59.49
CA ASN A 237 3.28 4.48 58.88
C ASN A 237 1.81 4.10 58.74
N VAL A 238 1.39 3.73 57.52
CA VAL A 238 0.04 3.22 57.26
C VAL A 238 0.11 1.72 57.05
N LEU A 239 -0.61 0.98 57.89
CA LEU A 239 -0.72 -0.47 57.80
C LEU A 239 -1.97 -0.85 56.99
N LEU A 240 -1.77 -1.60 55.93
CA LEU A 240 -2.83 -2.06 55.04
C LEU A 240 -3.03 -3.58 55.15
N ARG A 241 -4.28 -4.00 55.03
CA ARG A 241 -4.57 -5.41 54.76
C ARG A 241 -4.15 -5.72 53.31
N PRO A 242 -3.78 -6.96 52.98
CA PRO A 242 -3.37 -7.32 51.61
C PRO A 242 -4.39 -6.89 50.55
N VAL A 243 -5.68 -7.13 50.77
CA VAL A 243 -6.76 -6.71 49.87
C VAL A 243 -6.81 -5.21 49.69
N SER A 244 -6.53 -4.43 50.72
CA SER A 244 -6.49 -2.95 50.65
C SER A 244 -5.24 -2.44 49.92
N ALA A 245 -4.12 -3.15 50.05
CA ALA A 245 -2.91 -2.87 49.33
C ALA A 245 -3.07 -3.12 47.83
N GLU A 246 -3.62 -4.27 47.46
CA GLU A 246 -3.95 -4.61 46.07
C GLU A 246 -4.96 -3.63 45.48
N SER A 247 -5.99 -3.23 46.27
CA SER A 247 -6.96 -2.22 45.82
C SER A 247 -6.31 -0.86 45.58
N LEU A 248 -5.29 -0.45 46.37
CA LEU A 248 -4.55 0.77 46.15
C LEU A 248 -3.69 0.69 44.90
N ASP A 249 -2.98 -0.41 44.70
CA ASP A 249 -2.16 -0.64 43.52
C ASP A 249 -3.00 -0.54 42.23
N ASN A 250 -4.09 -1.29 42.21
CA ASN A 250 -5.06 -1.26 41.06
C ASN A 250 -5.67 0.14 40.86
N LEU A 251 -5.93 0.87 41.93
CA LEU A 251 -6.47 2.23 41.82
C LEU A 251 -5.45 3.19 41.24
N VAL A 252 -4.19 3.07 41.65
CA VAL A 252 -3.09 3.90 41.08
C VAL A 252 -2.90 3.57 39.62
N ASP A 253 -2.82 2.30 39.25
CA ASP A 253 -2.70 1.88 37.85
C ASP A 253 -3.88 2.38 36.99
N THR A 254 -5.10 2.20 37.46
CA THR A 254 -6.29 2.65 36.71
C THR A 254 -6.42 4.17 36.64
N SER A 255 -5.91 4.88 37.64
CA SER A 255 -5.92 6.35 37.67
C SER A 255 -4.79 6.96 36.81
N THR A 256 -3.67 6.29 36.68
CA THR A 256 -2.52 6.77 35.89
C THR A 256 -2.62 6.38 34.40
N ALA A 257 -3.27 5.26 34.09
CA ALA A 257 -3.41 4.74 32.72
C ALA A 257 -3.92 5.79 31.71
N PRO A 258 -4.99 6.57 31.97
CA PRO A 258 -5.49 7.57 31.01
C PRO A 258 -4.47 8.67 30.70
N PHE A 259 -3.60 9.03 31.64
CA PHE A 259 -2.53 10.01 31.42
C PHE A 259 -1.46 9.45 30.51
N ILE A 260 -1.00 8.25 30.79
CA ILE A 260 0.02 7.56 29.98
C ILE A 260 -0.49 7.37 28.55
N LEU A 261 -1.71 6.86 28.39
CA LEU A 261 -2.32 6.65 27.07
C LEU A 261 -2.45 7.95 26.26
N ARG A 262 -2.91 9.03 26.89
CA ARG A 262 -3.06 10.34 26.25
C ARG A 262 -1.74 10.92 25.79
N GLU A 263 -0.72 10.85 26.64
CA GLU A 263 0.61 11.35 26.32
C GLU A 263 1.30 10.49 25.27
N THR A 264 1.13 9.17 25.33
CA THR A 264 1.64 8.25 24.30
C THR A 264 1.01 8.56 22.93
N ALA A 265 -0.31 8.78 22.88
CA ALA A 265 -0.99 9.18 21.65
C ALA A 265 -0.51 10.54 21.12
N ARG A 266 -0.31 11.52 22.01
CA ARG A 266 0.22 12.85 21.63
C ARG A 266 1.66 12.75 21.12
N ALA A 267 2.50 11.98 21.78
CA ALA A 267 3.87 11.76 21.38
C ALA A 267 3.95 11.03 20.01
N ALA A 268 3.10 10.04 19.79
CA ALA A 268 3.00 9.36 18.50
C ALA A 268 2.63 10.32 17.37
N GLN A 269 1.70 11.26 17.61
CA GLN A 269 1.35 12.28 16.62
C GLN A 269 2.53 13.22 16.31
N SER A 270 3.38 13.54 17.30
CA SER A 270 4.55 14.40 17.08
C SER A 270 5.62 13.77 16.19
N LEU A 271 5.72 12.44 16.19
CA LEU A 271 6.64 11.70 15.31
C LEU A 271 6.20 11.70 13.85
N ASN A 272 4.96 12.09 13.55
CA ASN A 272 4.41 12.11 12.20
C ASN A 272 4.92 13.27 11.33
N SER A 273 5.82 14.09 11.78
CA SER A 273 6.34 15.25 11.06
C SER A 273 7.86 15.18 10.92
N PRO A 274 8.40 14.24 10.11
CA PRO A 274 9.83 14.18 9.86
C PRO A 274 10.33 15.46 9.17
N ALA A 275 11.60 15.77 9.38
CA ALA A 275 12.23 16.89 8.70
C ALA A 275 12.15 16.72 7.18
N PRO A 276 11.79 17.77 6.42
CA PRO A 276 11.68 17.71 4.97
C PRO A 276 13.03 17.47 4.31
N GLY A 277 13.00 16.92 3.10
CA GLY A 277 14.19 16.65 2.27
C GLY A 277 14.68 15.21 2.38
N GLY A 278 15.71 14.90 1.60
CA GLY A 278 16.24 13.54 1.47
C GLY A 278 15.36 12.65 0.59
N PHE A 279 15.27 11.38 0.96
CA PHE A 279 14.57 10.36 0.19
C PHE A 279 13.48 9.69 1.01
N LEU A 280 12.35 9.43 0.38
CA LEU A 280 11.34 8.49 0.85
C LEU A 280 11.41 7.25 -0.03
N ILE A 281 11.96 6.18 0.52
CA ILE A 281 12.14 4.91 -0.19
C ILE A 281 10.95 4.02 0.13
N THR A 282 10.22 3.59 -0.88
CA THR A 282 9.06 2.71 -0.76
C THR A 282 9.33 1.41 -1.51
N SER A 283 9.05 0.28 -0.89
CA SER A 283 9.08 -1.04 -1.56
C SER A 283 7.66 -1.53 -1.81
N ASP A 284 7.41 -2.04 -3.00
CA ASP A 284 6.11 -2.65 -3.35
C ASP A 284 5.84 -3.94 -2.55
N GLU A 285 6.89 -4.57 -2.02
CA GLU A 285 6.82 -5.83 -1.26
C GLU A 285 6.95 -5.63 0.27
N GLY A 286 6.85 -4.40 0.77
CA GLY A 286 6.68 -4.05 2.18
C GLY A 286 7.87 -4.38 3.08
N SER A 287 7.90 -5.56 3.65
CA SER A 287 8.80 -5.93 4.76
C SER A 287 10.29 -6.06 4.41
N ASP A 288 10.66 -6.07 3.15
CA ASP A 288 12.05 -6.35 2.71
C ASP A 288 13.04 -5.21 2.98
N LEU A 289 12.56 -4.02 3.31
CA LEU A 289 13.42 -2.87 3.59
C LEU A 289 14.09 -2.94 4.96
N VAL A 290 13.53 -3.69 5.91
CA VAL A 290 13.98 -3.72 7.29
C VAL A 290 14.53 -5.09 7.66
N SER A 291 15.76 -5.12 8.16
CA SER A 291 16.42 -6.35 8.59
C SER A 291 16.02 -6.83 9.99
N GLN A 292 15.31 -6.01 10.76
CA GLN A 292 14.85 -6.36 12.10
C GLN A 292 13.41 -6.86 12.08
N PRO A 293 13.09 -7.90 12.88
CA PRO A 293 11.72 -8.36 12.98
C PRO A 293 10.84 -7.28 13.61
N TYR A 294 9.66 -7.09 13.04
CA TYR A 294 8.64 -6.21 13.62
C TYR A 294 8.16 -6.74 14.96
N PRO A 295 7.84 -5.85 15.93
CA PRO A 295 7.16 -6.28 17.12
C PRO A 295 5.81 -6.89 16.76
N SER A 296 5.59 -8.13 17.19
CA SER A 296 4.34 -8.88 16.94
C SER A 296 3.21 -8.49 17.89
N THR A 297 3.54 -7.73 18.96
CA THR A 297 2.63 -7.40 20.04
C THR A 297 2.18 -5.94 19.90
N SER A 298 0.88 -5.70 19.99
CA SER A 298 0.33 -4.35 19.99
C SER A 298 0.76 -3.63 21.27
N LEU A 299 0.99 -2.32 21.17
CA LEU A 299 1.31 -1.48 22.34
C LEU A 299 0.22 -1.54 23.42
N TYR A 300 -1.04 -1.81 23.03
CA TYR A 300 -2.18 -1.98 23.95
C TYR A 300 -2.17 -3.26 24.77
N ASP A 301 -1.46 -4.27 24.30
CA ASP A 301 -1.35 -5.53 25.02
C ASP A 301 -0.43 -5.41 26.25
N TYR A 302 0.30 -4.27 26.37
CA TYR A 302 1.11 -3.98 27.52
C TYR A 302 0.28 -3.29 28.63
N PRO A 303 0.57 -3.57 29.90
CA PRO A 303 0.03 -2.78 31.02
C PRO A 303 0.30 -1.29 30.82
N ALA A 304 -0.61 -0.42 31.23
CA ALA A 304 -0.49 1.03 31.02
C ALA A 304 0.85 1.61 31.49
N ARG A 305 1.38 1.10 32.59
CA ARG A 305 2.69 1.48 33.16
C ARG A 305 3.87 1.16 32.26
N GLU A 306 3.77 0.13 31.42
CA GLU A 306 4.83 -0.33 30.53
C GLU A 306 4.70 0.25 29.12
N GLN A 307 3.52 0.78 28.77
CA GLN A 307 3.23 1.27 27.42
C GLN A 307 4.12 2.43 27.00
N TRP A 308 4.48 3.32 27.92
CA TRP A 308 5.36 4.43 27.58
C TRP A 308 6.79 3.98 27.30
N ASP A 309 7.33 3.09 28.11
CA ASP A 309 8.68 2.57 27.93
C ASP A 309 8.77 1.75 26.64
N GLU A 310 7.73 0.96 26.37
CA GLU A 310 7.64 0.22 25.12
C GLU A 310 7.45 1.17 23.92
N PHE A 311 6.65 2.22 24.05
CA PHE A 311 6.54 3.26 23.04
C PHE A 311 7.88 3.92 22.74
N GLN A 312 8.64 4.30 23.76
CA GLN A 312 9.97 4.88 23.57
C GLN A 312 10.94 3.89 22.91
N ARG A 313 10.91 2.64 23.32
CA ARG A 313 11.71 1.58 22.69
C ARG A 313 11.37 1.44 21.21
N LEU A 314 10.09 1.37 20.88
CA LEU A 314 9.61 1.26 19.50
C LEU A 314 9.90 2.53 18.70
N ALA A 315 9.68 3.71 19.27
CA ALA A 315 10.02 4.97 18.62
C ALA A 315 11.52 5.07 18.33
N GLY A 316 12.38 4.65 19.26
CA GLY A 316 13.83 4.55 19.06
C GLY A 316 14.21 3.61 17.91
N MET A 317 13.59 2.45 17.87
CA MET A 317 13.79 1.50 16.76
C MET A 317 13.33 2.09 15.43
N LEU A 318 12.16 2.72 15.38
CA LEU A 318 11.61 3.32 14.17
C LEU A 318 12.46 4.46 13.61
N MET A 319 12.96 5.33 14.49
CA MET A 319 13.80 6.47 14.08
C MET A 319 15.23 6.05 13.69
N HIS A 320 15.66 4.85 14.08
CA HIS A 320 17.00 4.33 13.84
C HIS A 320 16.99 2.94 13.25
N THR A 321 16.10 2.70 12.32
CA THR A 321 15.97 1.40 11.69
C THR A 321 17.08 1.19 10.67
N PRO A 322 17.95 0.20 10.86
CA PRO A 322 18.85 -0.23 9.79
C PRO A 322 18.00 -0.84 8.68
N PHE A 323 18.18 -0.36 7.46
CA PHE A 323 17.44 -0.82 6.31
C PHE A 323 18.36 -1.20 5.15
N ARG A 324 17.85 -2.07 4.29
CA ARG A 324 18.46 -2.45 3.03
C ARG A 324 17.39 -2.39 1.95
N ALA A 325 17.64 -1.57 0.94
CA ALA A 325 16.74 -1.45 -0.19
C ALA A 325 17.46 -1.91 -1.45
N GLU A 326 16.96 -2.99 -2.03
CA GLU A 326 17.48 -3.57 -3.27
C GLU A 326 16.34 -3.74 -4.25
N GLY A 327 16.48 -3.14 -5.43
CA GLY A 327 15.42 -3.24 -6.43
C GLY A 327 15.60 -2.30 -7.61
N ILE A 328 14.61 -2.37 -8.50
CA ILE A 328 14.53 -1.54 -9.69
C ILE A 328 13.63 -0.35 -9.38
N VAL A 329 14.08 0.84 -9.73
CA VAL A 329 13.32 2.07 -9.57
C VAL A 329 12.15 2.10 -10.54
N THR A 330 10.93 2.10 -9.99
CA THR A 330 9.70 2.12 -10.80
C THR A 330 9.09 3.49 -10.94
N ASN A 331 9.34 4.36 -9.96
CA ASN A 331 8.87 5.74 -9.96
C ASN A 331 9.82 6.63 -9.17
N VAL A 332 10.03 7.86 -9.65
CA VAL A 332 10.79 8.90 -8.96
C VAL A 332 10.06 10.22 -9.15
N PHE A 333 9.76 10.89 -8.05
CA PHE A 333 9.24 12.27 -8.09
C PHE A 333 9.65 13.01 -6.82
N THR A 334 9.72 14.33 -6.90
CA THR A 334 10.03 15.20 -5.76
C THR A 334 8.75 15.89 -5.31
N ASP A 335 8.46 15.84 -4.02
CA ASP A 335 7.32 16.52 -3.44
C ASP A 335 7.55 18.02 -3.25
N ALA A 336 6.51 18.75 -2.79
CA ALA A 336 6.59 20.19 -2.54
C ALA A 336 7.57 20.57 -1.42
N ASN A 337 7.94 19.62 -0.56
CA ASN A 337 8.85 19.81 0.57
C ASN A 337 10.31 19.50 0.20
N GLY A 338 10.56 19.11 -1.04
CA GLY A 338 11.89 18.75 -1.53
C GLY A 338 12.31 17.30 -1.20
N THR A 339 11.40 16.46 -0.70
CA THR A 339 11.67 15.05 -0.48
C THR A 339 11.51 14.28 -1.79
N GLN A 340 12.50 13.48 -2.13
CA GLN A 340 12.47 12.66 -3.34
C GLN A 340 11.88 11.29 -3.03
N HIS A 341 10.71 11.01 -3.59
CA HIS A 341 10.05 9.71 -3.47
C HIS A 341 10.64 8.73 -4.48
N VAL A 342 11.08 7.58 -4.00
CA VAL A 342 11.68 6.51 -4.81
C VAL A 342 10.94 5.22 -4.54
N ASN A 343 10.20 4.75 -5.53
CA ASN A 343 9.49 3.47 -5.42
C ASN A 343 10.38 2.38 -6.03
N LEU A 344 10.62 1.34 -5.25
CA LEU A 344 11.40 0.18 -5.63
C LEU A 344 10.50 -1.04 -5.83
N HIS A 345 10.80 -1.77 -6.87
CA HIS A 345 10.29 -3.12 -7.06
C HIS A 345 11.43 -4.10 -6.86
N ARG A 346 11.18 -5.16 -6.09
CA ARG A 346 12.18 -6.18 -5.81
C ARG A 346 12.81 -6.69 -7.10
N MET A 347 14.11 -6.86 -7.08
CA MET A 347 14.82 -7.40 -8.23
C MET A 347 14.39 -8.86 -8.43
N PRO A 348 13.74 -9.20 -9.55
CA PRO A 348 13.40 -10.58 -9.81
C PRO A 348 14.68 -11.40 -9.98
N ASP A 349 14.63 -12.69 -9.65
CA ASP A 349 15.70 -13.62 -9.95
C ASP A 349 15.99 -13.61 -11.46
N SER A 350 17.10 -14.18 -11.87
CA SER A 350 17.50 -14.23 -13.30
C SER A 350 16.41 -14.83 -14.22
N SER A 351 15.63 -15.79 -13.73
CA SER A 351 14.46 -16.34 -14.43
C SER A 351 13.33 -15.31 -14.60
N GLY A 352 13.06 -14.50 -13.58
CA GLY A 352 12.06 -13.44 -13.63
C GLY A 352 12.43 -12.29 -14.57
N LEU A 353 13.73 -11.93 -14.66
CA LEU A 353 14.22 -10.94 -15.62
C LEU A 353 13.99 -11.40 -17.06
N TRP A 354 14.33 -12.65 -17.38
CA TRP A 354 14.03 -13.22 -18.68
C TRP A 354 12.55 -13.25 -18.99
N HIS A 355 11.73 -13.56 -18.01
CA HIS A 355 10.28 -13.55 -18.15
C HIS A 355 9.72 -12.15 -18.51
N TYR A 356 10.26 -11.08 -17.93
CA TYR A 356 9.86 -9.71 -18.29
C TYR A 356 10.24 -9.35 -19.73
N ILE A 357 11.46 -9.71 -20.16
CA ILE A 357 11.92 -9.48 -21.53
C ILE A 357 11.06 -10.29 -22.51
N GLU A 358 10.87 -11.57 -22.23
CA GLU A 358 10.08 -12.48 -23.04
C GLU A 358 8.62 -12.02 -23.19
N THR A 359 7.99 -11.61 -22.06
CA THR A 359 6.63 -11.06 -22.06
C THR A 359 6.53 -9.80 -22.90
N THR A 360 7.49 -8.90 -22.80
CA THR A 360 7.52 -7.64 -23.57
C THR A 360 7.69 -7.92 -25.06
N LEU A 361 8.62 -8.81 -25.44
CA LEU A 361 8.85 -9.21 -26.82
C LEU A 361 7.64 -9.90 -27.42
N LEU A 362 7.01 -10.82 -26.67
CA LEU A 362 5.79 -11.50 -27.09
C LEU A 362 4.66 -10.51 -27.34
N MET A 363 4.46 -9.55 -26.43
CA MET A 363 3.43 -8.53 -26.57
C MET A 363 3.68 -7.67 -27.81
N LEU A 364 4.93 -7.21 -28.05
CA LEU A 364 5.27 -6.46 -29.26
C LEU A 364 5.04 -7.28 -30.53
N ALA A 365 5.43 -8.55 -30.53
CA ALA A 365 5.21 -9.45 -31.65
C ALA A 365 3.70 -9.62 -31.96
N MET A 366 2.88 -9.76 -30.91
CA MET A 366 1.43 -9.87 -31.06
C MET A 366 0.78 -8.58 -31.56
N ILE A 367 1.25 -7.41 -31.11
CA ILE A 367 0.79 -6.10 -31.61
C ILE A 367 1.14 -5.97 -33.11
N VAL A 368 2.39 -6.27 -33.48
CA VAL A 368 2.84 -6.22 -34.88
C VAL A 368 2.01 -7.20 -35.72
N CYS A 369 1.77 -8.41 -35.20
CA CYS A 369 0.93 -9.41 -35.89
C CYS A 369 -0.51 -8.91 -36.08
N ALA A 370 -1.11 -8.28 -35.04
CA ALA A 370 -2.46 -7.73 -35.14
C ALA A 370 -2.55 -6.61 -36.17
N ILE A 371 -1.60 -5.65 -36.14
CA ILE A 371 -1.54 -4.54 -37.09
C ILE A 371 -1.36 -5.07 -38.52
N TYR A 372 -0.38 -5.95 -38.76
CA TYR A 372 -0.10 -6.50 -40.07
C TYR A 372 -1.31 -7.24 -40.66
N ASN A 373 -1.92 -8.14 -39.88
CA ASN A 373 -3.06 -8.89 -40.31
C ASN A 373 -4.33 -8.02 -40.48
N GLY A 374 -4.51 -7.00 -39.63
CA GLY A 374 -5.58 -6.01 -39.77
C GLY A 374 -5.47 -5.21 -41.06
N VAL A 375 -4.26 -4.70 -41.38
CA VAL A 375 -3.99 -3.98 -42.64
C VAL A 375 -4.20 -4.91 -43.86
N GLN A 376 -3.71 -6.15 -43.78
CA GLN A 376 -3.90 -7.13 -44.84
C GLN A 376 -5.38 -7.47 -45.03
N ALA A 377 -6.13 -7.67 -43.97
CA ALA A 377 -7.57 -7.93 -44.04
C ALA A 377 -8.31 -6.75 -44.71
N LEU A 378 -8.00 -5.52 -44.30
CA LEU A 378 -8.61 -4.32 -44.86
C LEU A 378 -8.30 -4.16 -46.35
N ARG A 379 -7.01 -4.28 -46.75
CA ARG A 379 -6.59 -4.21 -48.15
C ARG A 379 -7.25 -5.30 -49.02
N ARG A 380 -7.33 -6.52 -48.50
CA ARG A 380 -7.99 -7.65 -49.22
C ARG A 380 -9.49 -7.45 -49.30
N TYR A 381 -10.13 -6.89 -48.27
CA TYR A 381 -11.55 -6.57 -48.29
C TYR A 381 -11.87 -5.45 -49.29
N GLN A 382 -11.06 -4.39 -49.33
CA GLN A 382 -11.23 -3.31 -50.30
C GLN A 382 -11.11 -3.83 -51.74
N ARG A 383 -10.05 -4.60 -52.05
CA ARG A 383 -9.88 -5.23 -53.37
C ARG A 383 -11.02 -6.17 -53.74
N HIS A 384 -11.58 -6.87 -52.76
CA HIS A 384 -12.74 -7.70 -52.95
C HIS A 384 -13.98 -6.88 -53.36
N ARG A 385 -14.24 -5.77 -52.63
CA ARG A 385 -15.37 -4.88 -52.98
C ARG A 385 -15.20 -4.23 -54.35
N GLU A 386 -14.02 -3.73 -54.65
CA GLU A 386 -13.70 -3.14 -55.96
C GLU A 386 -13.93 -4.16 -57.06
N ARG A 387 -13.41 -5.37 -56.92
CA ARG A 387 -13.60 -6.44 -57.89
C ARG A 387 -15.07 -6.83 -58.08
N LEU A 388 -15.83 -6.95 -57.01
CA LEU A 388 -17.26 -7.23 -57.13
C LEU A 388 -17.99 -6.11 -57.89
N ALA A 389 -17.67 -4.86 -57.60
CA ALA A 389 -18.24 -3.71 -58.30
C ALA A 389 -17.86 -3.68 -59.79
N ASP A 390 -16.59 -4.01 -60.14
CA ASP A 390 -16.13 -4.09 -61.51
C ASP A 390 -16.81 -5.24 -62.28
N ILE A 391 -16.96 -6.40 -61.66
CA ILE A 391 -17.67 -7.53 -62.23
C ILE A 391 -19.14 -7.16 -62.45
N GLN A 392 -19.80 -6.56 -61.46
CA GLN A 392 -21.18 -6.12 -61.60
C GLN A 392 -21.34 -5.11 -62.75
N LYS A 393 -20.48 -4.10 -62.82
CA LYS A 393 -20.47 -3.10 -63.88
C LYS A 393 -20.24 -3.69 -65.23
N TYR A 394 -19.36 -4.70 -65.39
CA TYR A 394 -19.09 -5.42 -66.60
C TYR A 394 -20.34 -6.15 -67.03
N TYR A 395 -21.01 -6.91 -66.20
CA TYR A 395 -22.26 -7.62 -66.57
C TYR A 395 -23.37 -6.64 -66.87
N GLU A 396 -23.54 -5.54 -66.19
CA GLU A 396 -24.51 -4.50 -66.51
C GLU A 396 -24.23 -3.90 -67.90
N SER A 397 -22.99 -3.67 -68.29
CA SER A 397 -22.63 -3.16 -69.61
C SER A 397 -22.82 -4.14 -70.69
N CYS A 398 -22.65 -5.44 -70.44
CA CYS A 398 -22.91 -6.50 -71.47
C CYS A 398 -24.37 -6.76 -71.68
N ILE A 399 -25.23 -6.53 -70.69
CA ILE A 399 -26.65 -6.90 -70.75
C ILE A 399 -27.51 -5.72 -71.24
N ASN A 400 -27.19 -4.50 -70.79
CA ASN A 400 -27.94 -3.32 -71.25
C ASN A 400 -27.98 -3.08 -72.75
N PRO A 401 -26.89 -3.26 -73.56
CA PRO A 401 -26.96 -3.09 -75.01
C PRO A 401 -27.75 -4.17 -75.73
N VAL A 402 -27.97 -5.32 -75.09
CA VAL A 402 -28.78 -6.40 -75.66
C VAL A 402 -30.29 -6.21 -75.45
N LEU A 403 -30.64 -5.51 -74.34
CA LEU A 403 -32.05 -5.26 -73.98
C LEU A 403 -32.61 -3.99 -74.62
N LEU A 404 -31.80 -2.97 -74.88
CA LEU A 404 -32.21 -1.70 -75.45
C LEU A 404 -32.61 -1.80 -76.95
N PRO A 405 -31.89 -2.52 -77.85
CA PRO A 405 -32.30 -2.64 -79.20
C PRO A 405 -33.52 -3.56 -79.45
N ALA A 406 -33.77 -4.50 -78.58
CA ALA A 406 -34.90 -5.40 -78.65
C ALA A 406 -36.25 -4.76 -78.31
N ALA A 407 -36.20 -3.77 -77.40
CA ALA A 407 -37.39 -3.05 -76.93
C ALA A 407 -37.95 -2.10 -78.04
N ASP A 408 -37.04 -1.46 -78.78
CA ASP A 408 -37.44 -0.54 -79.85
C ASP A 408 -37.97 -1.29 -81.16
N ASN A 409 -37.47 -2.47 -81.37
CA ASN A 409 -37.98 -3.29 -82.52
C ASN A 409 -39.31 -3.99 -82.20
N PHE A 410 -39.71 -4.11 -80.94
CA PHE A 410 -40.98 -4.77 -80.60
C PHE A 410 -42.20 -3.83 -80.63
N LYS A 411 -41.97 -2.52 -80.76
CA LYS A 411 -43.06 -1.52 -80.80
C LYS A 411 -43.58 -1.21 -82.18
N SER A 412 -42.96 -1.73 -83.26
CA SER A 412 -43.35 -1.38 -84.64
C SER A 412 -44.20 -2.40 -85.35
N ASP A 413 -44.46 -3.60 -84.82
CA ASP A 413 -45.16 -4.67 -85.58
C ASP A 413 -46.46 -5.18 -84.93
N PHE A 414 -47.15 -4.35 -84.15
CA PHE A 414 -48.56 -4.69 -83.87
C PHE A 414 -49.46 -3.92 -84.82
N PRO A 415 -50.14 -4.59 -85.74
CA PRO A 415 -51.16 -3.96 -86.52
C PRO A 415 -52.37 -3.65 -85.63
N THR A 416 -52.71 -2.39 -85.57
CA THR A 416 -54.00 -1.94 -85.05
C THR A 416 -55.07 -2.46 -85.98
N ASN A 417 -55.88 -3.42 -85.53
CA ASN A 417 -57.24 -3.67 -86.01
C ASN A 417 -58.17 -3.62 -84.79
#